data_c16d373ef298665798e84e40613a2e02
#
_entry.id   c16d373ef298665798e84e40613a2e02
#
_cell.length_a   1.000
_cell.length_b   1.000
_cell.length_c   1.000
_cell.angle_alpha   90.00
_cell.angle_beta   90.00
_cell.angle_gamma   90.00
#
_symmetry.space_group_name_H-M   'P 1'
#
loop_
_entity.id
_entity.type
_entity.pdbx_description
1 polymer ?
#
loop_
_entity_poly.entity_id
_entity_poly.type
_entity_poly.pdbx_seq_one_letter_code
_entity_poly.pdbx_strand_id
1 'polypeptide(L)'
;MYNNLYVWYNTFIMIDIETINKMWEEDSRIDDNQLDKATIDSSKLHAKYLQLFSTVRLQLKKRELELTVLKQDKWKYFTGKMSKPEMDSRSWKYDPFDGCNKPMKSELDNYIDSDSDIQKIVIKIEYLKIVASTLEEILNNLKWRHSAIKNILDWRKFTSGM
;
A
#
# COMPACT_ATOMS: atom_id res chain seq x y z
N MET A 1 -30.12 -6.36 -13.32
CA MET A 1 -29.82 -5.59 -12.09
C MET A 1 -28.49 -6.05 -11.46
N TYR A 2 -27.45 -6.36 -12.27
CA TYR A 2 -26.14 -6.92 -11.80
C TYR A 2 -24.91 -6.18 -12.35
N ASN A 3 -25.09 -4.97 -12.93
CA ASN A 3 -24.00 -4.27 -13.63
C ASN A 3 -23.24 -3.21 -12.77
N ASN A 4 -23.63 -3.00 -11.49
CA ASN A 4 -23.00 -1.96 -10.67
C ASN A 4 -21.86 -2.45 -9.74
N LEU A 5 -21.68 -3.76 -9.57
CA LEU A 5 -20.61 -4.30 -8.73
C LEU A 5 -19.24 -4.34 -9.41
N TYR A 6 -19.22 -4.46 -10.76
CA TYR A 6 -17.96 -4.48 -11.54
C TYR A 6 -17.32 -3.09 -11.71
N VAL A 7 -18.09 -2.02 -11.63
CA VAL A 7 -17.57 -0.64 -11.74
C VAL A 7 -16.84 -0.22 -10.46
N TRP A 8 -17.25 -0.74 -9.31
CA TRP A 8 -16.58 -0.46 -8.02
C TRP A 8 -15.22 -1.14 -7.88
N TYR A 9 -14.94 -2.22 -8.63
CA TYR A 9 -13.66 -2.93 -8.56
C TYR A 9 -12.51 -2.26 -9.30
N ASN A 10 -12.80 -1.36 -10.26
CA ASN A 10 -11.76 -0.72 -11.09
C ASN A 10 -11.44 0.74 -10.74
N THR A 11 -12.19 1.35 -9.82
CA THR A 11 -11.91 2.72 -9.35
C THR A 11 -11.48 2.68 -7.87
N PHE A 12 -10.57 1.79 -7.52
CA PHE A 12 -9.83 1.96 -6.28
C PHE A 12 -8.86 3.12 -6.50
N ILE A 13 -9.31 4.32 -6.12
CA ILE A 13 -8.45 5.49 -5.97
C ILE A 13 -7.34 5.05 -5.04
N MET A 14 -6.15 4.89 -5.60
CA MET A 14 -4.95 4.68 -4.82
C MET A 14 -4.75 6.00 -4.06
N ILE A 15 -5.17 6.03 -2.78
CA ILE A 15 -4.96 7.20 -1.94
C ILE A 15 -3.45 7.37 -1.84
N ASP A 16 -2.95 8.48 -2.37
CA ASP A 16 -1.52 8.75 -2.37
C ASP A 16 -1.06 9.19 -0.96
N ILE A 17 0.24 9.03 -0.71
CA ILE A 17 0.84 9.34 0.58
C ILE A 17 0.71 10.82 0.96
N GLU A 18 0.70 11.72 -0.01
CA GLU A 18 0.56 13.16 0.23
C GLU A 18 -0.84 13.47 0.76
N THR A 19 -1.85 12.85 0.19
CA THR A 19 -3.24 12.98 0.66
C THR A 19 -3.38 12.46 2.11
N ILE A 20 -2.76 11.32 2.43
CA ILE A 20 -2.77 10.77 3.79
C ILE A 20 -2.09 11.74 4.77
N ASN A 21 -0.93 12.27 4.39
CA ASN A 21 -0.19 13.21 5.24
C ASN A 21 -0.96 14.51 5.49
N LYS A 22 -1.60 15.09 4.47
CA LYS A 22 -2.46 16.28 4.61
C LYS A 22 -3.66 15.99 5.51
N MET A 23 -4.33 14.85 5.32
CA MET A 23 -5.44 14.45 6.19
C MET A 23 -4.97 14.31 7.66
N TRP A 24 -3.77 13.73 7.88
CA TRP A 24 -3.22 13.55 9.21
C TRP A 24 -2.80 14.87 9.85
N GLU A 25 -2.25 15.81 9.08
CA GLU A 25 -1.90 17.16 9.57
C GLU A 25 -3.13 17.89 10.14
N GLU A 26 -4.31 17.71 9.51
CA GLU A 26 -5.56 18.29 10.00
C GLU A 26 -6.13 17.51 11.19
N ASP A 27 -6.21 16.17 11.07
CA ASP A 27 -6.82 15.28 12.05
C ASP A 27 -5.99 15.14 13.35
N SER A 28 -4.69 15.37 13.30
CA SER A 28 -3.80 15.28 14.46
C SER A 28 -3.99 16.43 15.46
N ARG A 29 -4.52 17.57 15.03
CA ARG A 29 -4.70 18.75 15.87
C ARG A 29 -5.66 18.46 17.03
N ILE A 30 -5.31 18.96 18.20
CA ILE A 30 -6.14 18.90 19.41
C ILE A 30 -6.50 20.33 19.76
N ASP A 31 -7.80 20.63 19.75
CA ASP A 31 -8.27 21.93 20.26
C ASP A 31 -8.30 21.88 21.79
N ASP A 32 -7.47 22.69 22.38
CA ASP A 32 -7.34 22.84 23.83
C ASP A 32 -8.64 23.24 24.52
N ASN A 33 -9.55 23.89 23.82
CA ASN A 33 -10.81 24.34 24.37
C ASN A 33 -11.93 23.29 24.29
N GLN A 34 -11.70 22.18 23.53
CA GLN A 34 -12.69 21.13 23.27
C GLN A 34 -12.10 19.72 23.49
N LEU A 35 -11.50 19.49 24.66
CA LEU A 35 -10.81 18.23 24.98
C LEU A 35 -11.76 17.03 25.09
N ASP A 36 -13.00 17.26 25.51
CA ASP A 36 -14.09 16.27 25.50
C ASP A 36 -14.39 15.78 24.09
N LYS A 37 -14.57 16.70 23.15
CA LYS A 37 -14.77 16.40 21.75
C LYS A 37 -13.55 15.69 21.14
N ALA A 38 -12.34 16.15 21.43
CA ALA A 38 -11.10 15.52 20.96
C ALA A 38 -10.99 14.06 21.42
N THR A 39 -11.49 13.73 22.62
CA THR A 39 -11.53 12.37 23.15
C THR A 39 -12.52 11.50 22.38
N ILE A 40 -13.73 12.00 22.13
CA ILE A 40 -14.78 11.28 21.38
C ILE A 40 -14.34 11.05 19.93
N ASP A 41 -13.73 12.05 19.29
CA ASP A 41 -13.29 11.99 17.91
C ASP A 41 -12.08 11.05 17.72
N SER A 42 -11.30 10.79 18.77
CA SER A 42 -10.17 9.84 18.70
C SER A 42 -10.60 8.44 18.22
N SER A 43 -11.76 7.95 18.67
CA SER A 43 -12.28 6.65 18.24
C SER A 43 -12.70 6.65 16.77
N LYS A 44 -13.28 7.75 16.28
CA LYS A 44 -13.68 7.91 14.87
C LYS A 44 -12.44 7.98 13.96
N LEU A 45 -11.43 8.74 14.39
CA LEU A 45 -10.16 8.84 13.67
C LEU A 45 -9.45 7.48 13.60
N HIS A 46 -9.43 6.73 14.70
CA HIS A 46 -8.88 5.38 14.70
C HIS A 46 -9.59 4.48 13.69
N ALA A 47 -10.92 4.48 13.67
CA ALA A 47 -11.70 3.69 12.71
C ALA A 47 -11.42 4.10 11.25
N LYS A 48 -11.34 5.43 10.97
CA LYS A 48 -10.99 5.98 9.65
C LYS A 48 -9.63 5.46 9.17
N TYR A 49 -8.58 5.61 9.96
CA TYR A 49 -7.23 5.21 9.57
C TYR A 49 -7.04 3.68 9.56
N LEU A 50 -7.73 2.95 10.43
CA LEU A 50 -7.73 1.48 10.38
C LEU A 50 -8.36 0.94 9.10
N GLN A 51 -9.43 1.56 8.60
CA GLN A 51 -10.03 1.21 7.32
C GLN A 51 -9.06 1.45 6.15
N LEU A 52 -8.39 2.61 6.12
CA LEU A 52 -7.38 2.91 5.12
C LEU A 52 -6.22 1.91 5.15
N PHE A 53 -5.68 1.63 6.35
CA PHE A 53 -4.61 0.66 6.56
C PHE A 53 -4.98 -0.73 6.06
N SER A 54 -6.17 -1.21 6.41
CA SER A 54 -6.67 -2.51 5.97
C SER A 54 -6.79 -2.59 4.45
N THR A 55 -7.30 -1.53 3.81
CA THR A 55 -7.41 -1.44 2.36
C THR A 55 -6.05 -1.48 1.67
N VAL A 56 -5.07 -0.72 2.17
CA VAL A 56 -3.71 -0.70 1.63
C VAL A 56 -3.04 -2.07 1.79
N ARG A 57 -3.20 -2.74 2.93
CA ARG A 57 -2.67 -4.09 3.16
C ARG A 57 -3.25 -5.13 2.20
N LEU A 58 -4.55 -5.05 1.91
CA LEU A 58 -5.18 -5.93 0.92
C LEU A 58 -4.63 -5.68 -0.49
N GLN A 59 -4.44 -4.41 -0.87
CA GLN A 59 -3.83 -4.05 -2.15
C GLN A 59 -2.38 -4.55 -2.24
N LEU A 60 -1.59 -4.37 -1.19
CA LEU A 60 -0.23 -4.88 -1.09
C LEU A 60 -0.20 -6.39 -1.33
N LYS A 61 -1.04 -7.14 -0.61
CA LYS A 61 -1.12 -8.60 -0.77
C LYS A 61 -1.50 -9.02 -2.18
N LYS A 62 -2.44 -8.31 -2.82
CA LYS A 62 -2.80 -8.55 -4.22
C LYS A 62 -1.60 -8.37 -5.15
N ARG A 63 -0.81 -7.28 -4.98
CA ARG A 63 0.36 -7.03 -5.82
C ARG A 63 1.48 -8.06 -5.60
N GLU A 64 1.68 -8.53 -4.38
CA GLU A 64 2.63 -9.61 -4.08
C GLU A 64 2.26 -10.92 -4.81
N LEU A 65 0.97 -11.27 -4.84
CA LEU A 65 0.49 -12.44 -5.58
C LEU A 65 0.66 -12.25 -7.10
N GLU A 66 0.33 -11.07 -7.64
CA GLU A 66 0.55 -10.74 -9.05
C GLU A 66 2.04 -10.85 -9.42
N LEU A 67 2.95 -10.38 -8.56
CA LEU A 67 4.40 -10.51 -8.76
C LEU A 67 4.82 -11.97 -8.84
N THR A 68 4.31 -12.82 -7.94
CA THR A 68 4.63 -14.26 -7.93
C THR A 68 4.23 -14.93 -9.23
N VAL A 69 3.02 -14.64 -9.73
CA VAL A 69 2.53 -15.18 -11.01
C VAL A 69 3.38 -14.66 -12.17
N LEU A 70 3.66 -13.35 -12.20
CA LEU A 70 4.45 -12.75 -13.28
C LEU A 70 5.88 -13.30 -13.31
N LYS A 71 6.53 -13.49 -12.15
CA LYS A 71 7.86 -14.12 -12.07
C LYS A 71 7.84 -15.55 -12.67
N GLN A 72 6.82 -16.33 -12.36
CA GLN A 72 6.67 -17.68 -12.94
C GLN A 72 6.47 -17.63 -14.45
N ASP A 73 5.67 -16.69 -14.95
CA ASP A 73 5.45 -16.53 -16.39
C ASP A 73 6.72 -16.06 -17.11
N LYS A 74 7.46 -15.11 -16.55
CA LYS A 74 8.76 -14.66 -17.09
C LYS A 74 9.78 -15.80 -17.06
N TRP A 75 9.78 -16.64 -16.04
CA TRP A 75 10.61 -17.83 -16.02
C TRP A 75 10.29 -18.79 -17.18
N LYS A 76 9.00 -19.07 -17.44
CA LYS A 76 8.58 -19.88 -18.59
C LYS A 76 9.02 -19.24 -19.91
N TYR A 77 8.86 -17.92 -20.01
CA TYR A 77 9.19 -17.14 -21.19
C TYR A 77 10.70 -17.21 -21.50
N PHE A 78 11.56 -16.89 -20.55
CA PHE A 78 13.02 -16.90 -20.73
C PHE A 78 13.60 -18.33 -20.88
N THR A 79 12.93 -19.35 -20.34
CA THR A 79 13.36 -20.75 -20.54
C THR A 79 12.82 -21.37 -21.85
N GLY A 80 12.00 -20.66 -22.61
CA GLY A 80 11.40 -21.14 -23.85
C GLY A 80 10.31 -22.18 -23.63
N LYS A 81 9.70 -22.23 -22.44
CA LYS A 81 8.61 -23.15 -22.08
C LYS A 81 7.22 -22.54 -22.26
N MET A 82 7.14 -21.27 -22.67
CA MET A 82 5.89 -20.59 -22.94
C MET A 82 5.42 -20.85 -24.37
N SER A 83 4.14 -21.14 -24.53
CA SER A 83 3.54 -21.37 -25.85
C SER A 83 3.32 -20.06 -26.61
N LYS A 84 3.26 -20.10 -27.96
CA LYS A 84 2.98 -18.91 -28.79
C LYS A 84 1.67 -18.22 -28.42
N PRO A 85 0.52 -18.90 -28.23
CA PRO A 85 -0.72 -18.26 -27.82
C PRO A 85 -0.62 -17.54 -26.47
N GLU A 86 0.16 -18.09 -25.53
CA GLU A 86 0.41 -17.41 -24.22
C GLU A 86 1.25 -16.14 -24.39
N MET A 87 2.27 -16.14 -25.26
CA MET A 87 3.07 -14.95 -25.58
C MET A 87 2.21 -13.88 -26.25
N ASP A 88 1.36 -14.27 -27.23
CA ASP A 88 0.45 -13.35 -27.92
C ASP A 88 -0.53 -12.69 -26.94
N SER A 89 -1.11 -13.46 -26.01
CA SER A 89 -2.04 -12.92 -24.99
C SER A 89 -1.41 -11.86 -24.09
N ARG A 90 -0.08 -11.87 -23.95
CA ARG A 90 0.69 -10.92 -23.14
C ARG A 90 1.40 -9.85 -23.99
N SER A 91 1.28 -9.91 -25.32
CA SER A 91 2.00 -9.06 -26.27
C SER A 91 3.53 -9.14 -26.10
N TRP A 92 4.04 -10.33 -25.74
CA TRP A 92 5.47 -10.57 -25.61
C TRP A 92 6.06 -11.07 -26.94
N LYS A 93 7.34 -10.71 -27.20
CA LYS A 93 8.06 -11.16 -28.39
C LYS A 93 8.24 -12.69 -28.35
N TYR A 94 8.28 -13.33 -29.53
CA TYR A 94 8.55 -14.79 -29.59
C TYR A 94 9.99 -15.14 -29.21
N ASP A 95 10.92 -14.24 -29.42
CA ASP A 95 12.30 -14.40 -28.99
C ASP A 95 12.65 -13.33 -27.93
N PRO A 96 12.82 -13.72 -26.66
CA PRO A 96 13.17 -12.78 -25.60
C PRO A 96 14.59 -12.23 -25.72
N PHE A 97 15.46 -12.84 -26.53
CA PHE A 97 16.89 -12.51 -26.63
C PHE A 97 17.28 -11.90 -27.97
N ASP A 98 16.32 -11.65 -28.87
CA ASP A 98 16.55 -11.06 -30.20
C ASP A 98 17.71 -11.75 -30.97
N GLY A 99 17.75 -13.10 -30.92
CA GLY A 99 18.78 -13.90 -31.59
C GLY A 99 20.09 -14.08 -30.81
N CYS A 100 20.21 -13.51 -29.63
CA CYS A 100 21.38 -13.71 -28.77
C CYS A 100 21.35 -15.05 -28.02
N ASN A 101 22.49 -15.46 -27.48
CA ASN A 101 22.56 -16.69 -26.69
C ASN A 101 21.70 -16.60 -25.44
N LYS A 102 21.00 -17.69 -25.13
CA LYS A 102 20.22 -17.79 -23.89
C LYS A 102 21.14 -17.65 -22.68
N PRO A 103 20.71 -16.90 -21.63
CA PRO A 103 21.50 -16.79 -20.40
C PRO A 103 21.68 -18.14 -19.73
N MET A 104 22.76 -18.27 -18.98
CA MET A 104 22.97 -19.45 -18.14
C MET A 104 21.89 -19.51 -17.05
N LYS A 105 21.61 -20.71 -16.54
CA LYS A 105 20.61 -20.89 -15.48
C LYS A 105 20.90 -20.05 -14.23
N SER A 106 22.17 -19.84 -13.92
CA SER A 106 22.62 -18.98 -12.81
C SER A 106 22.34 -17.49 -13.00
N GLU A 107 22.13 -17.04 -14.24
CA GLU A 107 21.89 -15.63 -14.58
C GLU A 107 20.39 -15.34 -14.78
N LEU A 108 19.57 -16.38 -14.85
CA LEU A 108 18.14 -16.27 -15.19
C LEU A 108 17.36 -15.40 -14.18
N ASP A 109 17.69 -15.52 -12.90
CA ASP A 109 17.04 -14.72 -11.84
C ASP A 109 17.35 -13.22 -12.03
N ASN A 110 18.57 -12.87 -12.42
CA ASN A 110 18.95 -11.49 -12.73
C ASN A 110 18.17 -10.95 -13.93
N TYR A 111 17.97 -11.77 -14.97
CA TYR A 111 17.14 -11.39 -16.13
C TYR A 111 15.67 -11.16 -15.74
N ILE A 112 15.12 -12.03 -14.90
CA ILE A 112 13.74 -11.88 -14.39
C ILE A 112 13.63 -10.62 -13.55
N ASP A 113 14.54 -10.41 -12.60
CA ASP A 113 14.48 -9.28 -11.68
C ASP A 113 14.74 -7.93 -12.37
N SER A 114 15.48 -7.93 -13.47
CA SER A 114 15.71 -6.73 -14.29
C SER A 114 14.61 -6.46 -15.34
N ASP A 115 13.65 -7.38 -15.50
CA ASP A 115 12.56 -7.22 -16.47
C ASP A 115 11.67 -6.03 -16.11
N SER A 116 11.32 -5.21 -17.12
CA SER A 116 10.58 -3.96 -16.93
C SER A 116 9.20 -4.16 -16.29
N ASP A 117 8.51 -5.26 -16.57
CA ASP A 117 7.18 -5.53 -16.03
C ASP A 117 7.29 -5.97 -14.57
N ILE A 118 8.31 -6.74 -14.22
CA ILE A 118 8.66 -7.09 -12.83
C ILE A 118 8.97 -5.84 -12.04
N GLN A 119 9.87 -4.97 -12.55
CA GLN A 119 10.24 -3.72 -11.89
C GLN A 119 9.04 -2.80 -11.63
N LYS A 120 8.11 -2.68 -12.56
CA LYS A 120 6.87 -1.90 -12.38
C LYS A 120 6.02 -2.40 -11.21
N ILE A 121 5.92 -3.72 -11.02
CA ILE A 121 5.15 -4.29 -9.90
C ILE A 121 5.91 -4.13 -8.59
N VAL A 122 7.23 -4.35 -8.58
CA VAL A 122 8.08 -4.19 -7.40
C VAL A 122 8.00 -2.75 -6.87
N ILE A 123 8.11 -1.75 -7.75
CA ILE A 123 7.98 -0.33 -7.35
C ILE A 123 6.60 -0.07 -6.70
N LYS A 124 5.52 -0.63 -7.23
CA LYS A 124 4.18 -0.49 -6.64
C LYS A 124 4.08 -1.17 -5.27
N ILE A 125 4.71 -2.32 -5.10
CA ILE A 125 4.76 -3.03 -3.82
C ILE A 125 5.49 -2.19 -2.78
N GLU A 126 6.68 -1.66 -3.12
CA GLU A 126 7.46 -0.83 -2.21
C GLU A 126 6.71 0.46 -1.83
N TYR A 127 6.06 1.11 -2.79
CA TYR A 127 5.20 2.26 -2.50
C TYR A 127 4.07 1.91 -1.51
N LEU A 128 3.35 0.80 -1.73
CA LEU A 128 2.28 0.37 -0.82
C LEU A 128 2.81 -0.01 0.57
N LYS A 129 4.03 -0.54 0.69
CA LYS A 129 4.68 -0.79 1.99
C LYS A 129 4.94 0.51 2.74
N ILE A 130 5.43 1.54 2.05
CA ILE A 130 5.65 2.87 2.65
C ILE A 130 4.33 3.45 3.14
N VAL A 131 3.28 3.41 2.32
CA VAL A 131 1.94 3.90 2.70
C VAL A 131 1.38 3.13 3.90
N ALA A 132 1.53 1.80 3.92
CA ALA A 132 1.09 0.97 5.06
C ALA A 132 1.85 1.33 6.34
N SER A 133 3.17 1.51 6.27
CA SER A 133 3.99 1.93 7.41
C SER A 133 3.57 3.30 7.95
N THR A 134 3.32 4.28 7.07
CA THR A 134 2.82 5.60 7.47
C THR A 134 1.48 5.51 8.20
N LEU A 135 0.54 4.70 7.70
CA LEU A 135 -0.75 4.50 8.35
C LEU A 135 -0.63 3.77 9.71
N GLU A 136 0.32 2.84 9.82
CA GLU A 136 0.61 2.16 11.08
C GLU A 136 1.15 3.13 12.14
N GLU A 137 2.04 4.05 11.75
CA GLU A 137 2.53 5.12 12.64
C GLU A 137 1.41 6.06 13.08
N ILE A 138 0.51 6.44 12.18
CA ILE A 138 -0.67 7.25 12.50
C ILE A 138 -1.55 6.52 13.54
N LEU A 139 -1.82 5.23 13.33
CA LEU A 139 -2.60 4.42 14.27
C LEU A 139 -1.91 4.29 15.64
N ASN A 140 -0.58 4.18 15.67
CA ASN A 140 0.18 4.18 16.92
C ASN A 140 0.09 5.54 17.62
N ASN A 141 0.21 6.65 16.91
CA ASN A 141 0.00 7.98 17.47
C ASN A 141 -1.41 8.15 18.08
N LEU A 142 -2.44 7.64 17.40
CA LEU A 142 -3.81 7.68 17.91
C LEU A 142 -4.00 6.89 19.20
N LYS A 143 -3.27 5.78 19.42
CA LYS A 143 -3.30 5.03 20.69
C LYS A 143 -2.81 5.90 21.87
N TRP A 144 -1.83 6.76 21.66
CA TRP A 144 -1.27 7.64 22.68
C TRP A 144 -2.05 8.94 22.86
N ARG A 145 -2.97 9.28 21.95
CA ARG A 145 -3.73 10.53 21.97
C ARG A 145 -4.53 10.71 23.27
N HIS A 146 -5.09 9.63 23.82
CA HIS A 146 -5.81 9.65 25.08
C HIS A 146 -4.90 10.08 26.24
N SER A 147 -3.69 9.55 26.31
CA SER A 147 -2.70 9.94 27.33
C SER A 147 -2.27 11.41 27.19
N ALA A 148 -2.11 11.90 25.96
CA ALA A 148 -1.80 13.29 25.70
C ALA A 148 -2.92 14.22 26.20
N ILE A 149 -4.19 13.90 25.90
CA ILE A 149 -5.35 14.67 26.37
C ILE A 149 -5.43 14.65 27.90
N LYS A 150 -5.21 13.47 28.52
CA LYS A 150 -5.17 13.36 29.99
C LYS A 150 -4.09 14.25 30.60
N ASN A 151 -2.89 14.24 30.05
CA ASN A 151 -1.80 15.10 30.55
C ASN A 151 -2.13 16.58 30.44
N ILE A 152 -2.82 17.04 29.39
CA ILE A 152 -3.29 18.41 29.25
C ILE A 152 -4.29 18.75 30.37
N LEU A 153 -5.25 17.85 30.66
CA LEU A 153 -6.23 18.04 31.72
C LEU A 153 -5.57 18.11 33.11
N ASP A 154 -4.63 17.23 33.39
CA ASP A 154 -3.93 17.17 34.67
C ASP A 154 -3.06 18.44 34.87
N TRP A 155 -2.40 18.92 33.81
CA TRP A 155 -1.66 20.17 33.84
C TRP A 155 -2.58 21.37 34.12
N ARG A 156 -3.75 21.44 33.52
CA ARG A 156 -4.74 22.51 33.78
C ARG A 156 -5.22 22.51 35.22
N LYS A 157 -5.55 21.33 35.79
CA LYS A 157 -5.93 21.23 37.19
C LYS A 157 -4.83 21.74 38.11
N PHE A 158 -3.58 21.34 37.84
CA PHE A 158 -2.43 21.79 38.63
C PHE A 158 -2.26 23.31 38.56
N THR A 159 -2.37 23.92 37.39
CA THR A 159 -2.20 25.37 37.20
C THR A 159 -3.36 26.20 37.73
N SER A 160 -4.57 25.62 37.79
CA SER A 160 -5.78 26.29 38.33
C SER A 160 -5.93 26.16 39.86
N GLY A 161 -5.02 25.42 40.53
CA GLY A 161 -5.04 25.23 41.99
C GLY A 161 -6.17 24.31 42.49
N MET A 162 -6.74 23.48 41.62
CA MET A 162 -7.73 22.47 41.99
C MET A 162 -7.07 21.11 42.27
#